data_f7ee02a7e3b933921d575de7e28ecf79
#
_entry.id   f7ee02a7e3b933921d575de7e28ecf79
#
_cell.length_a   1.000
_cell.length_b   1.000
_cell.length_c   1.000
_cell.angle_alpha   90.00
_cell.angle_beta   90.00
_cell.angle_gamma   90.00
#
_symmetry.space_group_name_H-M   'P 1'
#
loop_
_entity.id
_entity.type
_entity.pdbx_description
1 polymer ?
#
loop_
_entity_poly.entity_id
_entity_poly.type
_entity_poly.pdbx_seq_one_letter_code
_entity_poly.pdbx_strand_id
1 'polypeptide(L)'
;HGSMWDKTGKKNHFYDAKGELGLSKMAYHFIAGVLHSADALCSIWNPSVNSYKRINAPVTSSGATWSPNSIAYGGNNRSTMVRIPDTGRVELRLMDGAANPYLLQAGILVAGLDGIANKRDPGKRIDLNLYAEGHKVKGLRKLPLNLLDAIRLTEKSKVLRDGFGDSFVKSYVKLKHSQWDDYAGSLSQWERDNTLDC
;
A
#
# COMPACT_ATOMS: atom_id res chain seq x y z
N HIS A 1 -12.55 0.21 0.25
CA HIS A 1 -13.06 1.42 0.90
C HIS A 1 -13.06 1.25 2.42
N GLY A 2 -12.72 2.32 3.16
CA GLY A 2 -12.68 2.32 4.61
C GLY A 2 -13.24 3.62 5.20
N SER A 3 -13.88 3.49 6.35
CA SER A 3 -14.32 4.58 7.21
C SER A 3 -14.32 4.09 8.65
N MET A 4 -14.28 4.99 9.62
CA MET A 4 -14.27 4.64 11.03
C MET A 4 -15.50 5.21 11.70
N TRP A 5 -16.25 4.34 12.38
CA TRP A 5 -17.52 4.69 13.03
C TRP A 5 -17.47 4.42 14.52
N ASP A 6 -18.30 5.10 15.26
CA ASP A 6 -18.53 4.77 16.66
C ASP A 6 -19.23 3.40 16.82
N LYS A 7 -19.30 2.88 18.04
CA LYS A 7 -19.93 1.58 18.34
C LYS A 7 -21.42 1.50 17.94
N THR A 8 -22.07 2.65 17.81
CA THR A 8 -23.51 2.71 17.47
C THR A 8 -23.75 2.80 15.95
N GLY A 9 -22.68 2.98 15.16
CA GLY A 9 -22.77 3.20 13.72
C GLY A 9 -23.41 4.54 13.31
N LYS A 10 -23.56 5.48 14.25
CA LYS A 10 -24.21 6.77 14.00
C LYS A 10 -23.24 7.89 13.67
N LYS A 11 -22.02 7.84 14.20
CA LYS A 11 -21.01 8.87 14.01
C LYS A 11 -19.84 8.35 13.20
N ASN A 12 -19.62 8.91 12.01
CA ASN A 12 -18.42 8.66 11.21
C ASN A 12 -17.27 9.56 11.68
N HIS A 13 -16.24 8.96 12.28
CA HIS A 13 -15.09 9.68 12.78
C HIS A 13 -14.15 10.20 11.69
N PHE A 14 -14.29 9.70 10.44
CA PHE A 14 -13.52 10.22 9.30
C PHE A 14 -14.17 11.46 8.68
N TYR A 15 -15.43 11.75 9.00
CA TYR A 15 -16.14 12.89 8.44
C TYR A 15 -15.94 14.17 9.25
N ASP A 16 -15.66 15.27 8.56
CA ASP A 16 -15.69 16.64 9.06
C ASP A 16 -16.12 17.57 7.92
N ALA A 17 -17.30 18.21 8.07
CA ALA A 17 -17.84 19.10 7.05
C ALA A 17 -16.94 20.33 6.75
N LYS A 18 -16.08 20.71 7.70
CA LYS A 18 -15.14 21.83 7.55
C LYS A 18 -13.74 21.37 7.16
N GLY A 19 -13.48 20.07 7.16
CA GLY A 19 -12.20 19.49 6.79
C GLY A 19 -11.98 19.49 5.27
N GLU A 20 -10.73 19.55 4.86
CA GLU A 20 -10.36 19.39 3.46
C GLU A 20 -10.93 18.06 2.92
N LEU A 21 -11.54 18.06 1.74
CA LEU A 21 -12.23 16.92 1.14
C LEU A 21 -13.28 16.26 2.05
N GLY A 22 -13.82 16.99 3.05
CA GLY A 22 -14.80 16.46 4.01
C GLY A 22 -14.22 15.44 4.98
N LEU A 23 -12.91 15.43 5.20
CA LEU A 23 -12.23 14.53 6.12
C LEU A 23 -11.79 15.20 7.40
N SER A 24 -11.91 14.47 8.51
CA SER A 24 -11.42 14.87 9.83
C SER A 24 -9.89 14.76 9.94
N LYS A 25 -9.31 15.45 10.93
CA LYS A 25 -7.89 15.28 11.28
C LYS A 25 -7.54 13.83 11.61
N MET A 26 -8.46 13.09 12.24
CA MET A 26 -8.26 11.66 12.52
C MET A 26 -8.13 10.84 11.24
N ALA A 27 -8.94 11.11 10.22
CA ALA A 27 -8.83 10.45 8.92
C ALA A 27 -7.46 10.74 8.26
N TYR A 28 -6.98 11.97 8.31
CA TYR A 28 -5.65 12.32 7.80
C TYR A 28 -4.52 11.63 8.56
N HIS A 29 -4.60 11.54 9.87
CA HIS A 29 -3.62 10.76 10.65
C HIS A 29 -3.65 9.28 10.29
N PHE A 30 -4.84 8.71 10.09
CA PHE A 30 -5.00 7.32 9.63
C PHE A 30 -4.38 7.11 8.25
N ILE A 31 -4.68 7.97 7.27
CA ILE A 31 -4.07 7.96 5.93
C ILE A 31 -2.55 8.04 6.05
N ALA A 32 -2.05 8.93 6.87
CA ALA A 32 -0.61 9.12 7.08
C ALA A 32 0.08 7.85 7.62
N GLY A 33 -0.54 7.13 8.53
CA GLY A 33 -0.05 5.84 9.01
C GLY A 33 0.00 4.79 7.91
N VAL A 34 -1.06 4.71 7.11
CA VAL A 34 -1.11 3.82 5.94
C VAL A 34 -0.01 4.14 4.93
N LEU A 35 0.19 5.43 4.61
CA LEU A 35 1.27 5.86 3.70
C LEU A 35 2.66 5.60 4.30
N HIS A 36 2.82 5.80 5.61
CA HIS A 36 4.08 5.58 6.31
C HIS A 36 4.55 4.13 6.19
N SER A 37 3.64 3.18 6.36
CA SER A 37 3.91 1.75 6.42
C SER A 37 3.66 1.01 5.09
N ALA A 38 3.29 1.73 4.02
CA ALA A 38 2.82 1.12 2.77
C ALA A 38 3.86 0.20 2.11
N ASP A 39 5.12 0.61 2.09
CA ASP A 39 6.22 -0.18 1.54
C ASP A 39 6.47 -1.47 2.35
N ALA A 40 6.46 -1.37 3.68
CA ALA A 40 6.60 -2.53 4.56
C ALA A 40 5.37 -3.46 4.51
N LEU A 41 4.17 -2.93 4.27
CA LEU A 41 2.95 -3.73 4.11
C LEU A 41 2.80 -4.35 2.72
N CYS A 42 3.64 -3.98 1.75
CA CYS A 42 3.56 -4.54 0.41
C CYS A 42 3.65 -6.06 0.39
N SER A 43 4.50 -6.70 1.21
CA SER A 43 4.57 -8.16 1.23
C SER A 43 3.29 -8.83 1.72
N ILE A 44 2.46 -8.12 2.50
CA ILE A 44 1.17 -8.58 3.03
C ILE A 44 0.04 -8.25 2.07
N TRP A 45 0.02 -7.04 1.52
CA TRP A 45 -1.03 -6.56 0.62
C TRP A 45 -0.85 -7.01 -0.83
N ASN A 46 0.38 -7.34 -1.21
CA ASN A 46 0.80 -7.82 -2.52
C ASN A 46 1.72 -9.03 -2.33
N PRO A 47 1.16 -10.19 -1.92
CA PRO A 47 1.92 -11.26 -1.29
C PRO A 47 2.63 -12.22 -2.25
N SER A 48 2.48 -12.04 -3.56
CA SER A 48 3.06 -12.93 -4.57
C SER A 48 4.03 -12.21 -5.49
N VAL A 49 4.90 -12.95 -6.16
CA VAL A 49 5.80 -12.39 -7.19
C VAL A 49 5.01 -11.72 -8.33
N ASN A 50 3.83 -12.25 -8.67
CA ASN A 50 2.96 -11.69 -9.70
C ASN A 50 2.32 -10.36 -9.28
N SER A 51 2.14 -10.11 -7.98
CA SER A 51 1.63 -8.84 -7.47
C SER A 51 2.48 -7.66 -7.94
N TYR A 52 3.79 -7.84 -8.04
CA TYR A 52 4.73 -6.79 -8.45
C TYR A 52 4.76 -6.60 -9.97
N LYS A 53 4.39 -7.63 -10.76
CA LYS A 53 4.13 -7.46 -12.18
C LYS A 53 2.92 -6.55 -12.41
N ARG A 54 1.89 -6.62 -11.55
CA ARG A 54 0.75 -5.71 -11.57
C ARG A 54 1.14 -4.28 -11.18
N ILE A 55 1.92 -4.10 -10.09
CA ILE A 55 2.38 -2.78 -9.64
C ILE A 55 3.25 -2.10 -10.69
N ASN A 56 4.07 -2.87 -11.40
CA ASN A 56 5.01 -2.38 -12.41
C ASN A 56 4.48 -2.48 -13.85
N ALA A 57 3.21 -2.86 -14.02
CA ALA A 57 2.61 -2.99 -15.35
C ALA A 57 2.64 -1.66 -16.11
N PRO A 58 2.87 -1.68 -17.43
CA PRO A 58 2.77 -0.50 -18.26
C PRO A 58 1.38 0.14 -18.16
N VAL A 59 1.33 1.46 -18.15
CA VAL A 59 0.07 2.20 -18.16
C VAL A 59 -0.61 1.98 -19.51
N THR A 60 -1.89 1.61 -19.48
CA THR A 60 -2.72 1.46 -20.68
C THR A 60 -3.74 2.59 -20.78
N SER A 61 -4.15 2.91 -22.01
CA SER A 61 -5.18 3.94 -22.26
C SER A 61 -6.53 3.60 -21.64
N SER A 62 -6.84 2.30 -21.49
CA SER A 62 -8.08 1.82 -20.86
C SER A 62 -8.10 1.99 -19.33
N GLY A 63 -6.95 2.23 -18.69
CA GLY A 63 -6.81 2.25 -17.23
C GLY A 63 -6.93 0.87 -16.57
N ALA A 64 -6.97 -0.21 -17.33
CA ALA A 64 -7.12 -1.57 -16.80
C ALA A 64 -5.96 -1.98 -15.87
N THR A 65 -4.79 -1.39 -16.06
CA THR A 65 -3.57 -1.64 -15.28
C THR A 65 -3.20 -0.49 -14.35
N TRP A 66 -4.16 0.36 -13.98
CA TRP A 66 -3.91 1.49 -13.08
C TRP A 66 -3.72 1.04 -11.63
N SER A 67 -2.66 0.29 -11.42
CA SER A 67 -2.17 -0.01 -10.08
C SER A 67 -1.26 1.11 -9.60
N PRO A 68 -1.39 1.59 -8.36
CA PRO A 68 -0.47 2.58 -7.83
C PRO A 68 0.94 1.99 -7.73
N ASN A 69 1.95 2.74 -8.14
CA ASN A 69 3.37 2.42 -7.98
C ASN A 69 4.09 3.37 -7.02
N SER A 70 3.35 4.33 -6.51
CA SER A 70 3.87 5.41 -5.67
C SER A 70 3.04 5.57 -4.41
N ILE A 71 3.70 5.94 -3.32
CA ILE A 71 3.09 6.14 -2.00
C ILE A 71 2.61 7.58 -1.93
N ALA A 72 1.32 7.78 -2.20
CA ALA A 72 0.70 9.10 -2.21
C ALA A 72 -0.81 9.01 -1.96
N TYR A 73 -1.41 10.13 -1.55
CA TYR A 73 -2.85 10.28 -1.50
C TYR A 73 -3.32 11.46 -2.37
N GLY A 74 -4.56 11.41 -2.78
CA GLY A 74 -5.21 12.47 -3.55
C GLY A 74 -6.70 12.55 -3.26
N GLY A 75 -7.35 13.54 -3.84
CA GLY A 75 -8.80 13.63 -3.87
C GLY A 75 -9.39 12.50 -4.72
N ASN A 76 -10.29 12.81 -5.63
CA ASN A 76 -10.86 11.82 -6.55
C ASN A 76 -9.86 11.42 -7.67
N ASN A 77 -8.63 11.09 -7.28
CA ASN A 77 -7.50 10.79 -8.16
C ASN A 77 -7.21 9.28 -8.17
N ARG A 78 -7.48 8.61 -9.29
CA ARG A 78 -7.27 7.16 -9.46
C ARG A 78 -5.80 6.77 -9.71
N SER A 79 -4.89 7.71 -9.82
CA SER A 79 -3.47 7.43 -9.96
C SER A 79 -2.73 7.35 -8.62
N THR A 80 -3.36 7.72 -7.50
CA THR A 80 -2.78 7.65 -6.15
C THR A 80 -3.09 6.34 -5.44
N MET A 81 -2.25 5.96 -4.48
CA MET A 81 -2.41 4.77 -3.64
C MET A 81 -3.63 4.88 -2.71
N VAL A 82 -3.80 6.05 -2.10
CA VAL A 82 -4.98 6.39 -1.30
C VAL A 82 -5.78 7.45 -2.04
N ARG A 83 -7.01 7.13 -2.36
CA ARG A 83 -7.97 8.03 -3.01
C ARG A 83 -9.05 8.42 -2.02
N ILE A 84 -9.44 9.67 -2.03
CA ILE A 84 -10.58 10.19 -1.28
C ILE A 84 -11.71 10.45 -2.29
N PRO A 85 -12.59 9.45 -2.53
CA PRO A 85 -13.60 9.55 -3.59
C PRO A 85 -14.80 10.38 -3.17
N ASP A 86 -15.01 10.52 -1.86
CA ASP A 86 -16.19 11.15 -1.26
C ASP A 86 -15.91 11.49 0.21
N THR A 87 -16.78 12.25 0.84
CA THR A 87 -16.64 12.69 2.23
C THR A 87 -16.68 11.52 3.22
N GLY A 88 -15.86 11.58 4.25
CA GLY A 88 -15.86 10.63 5.37
C GLY A 88 -15.41 9.21 5.03
N ARG A 89 -14.82 8.97 3.86
CA ARG A 89 -14.26 7.65 3.49
C ARG A 89 -13.02 7.74 2.63
N VAL A 90 -12.23 6.68 2.66
CA VAL A 90 -11.03 6.53 1.86
C VAL A 90 -11.08 5.23 1.04
N GLU A 91 -10.44 5.22 -0.11
CA GLU A 91 -10.23 4.04 -0.94
C GLU A 91 -8.74 3.73 -0.97
N LEU A 92 -8.38 2.52 -0.54
CA LEU A 92 -7.02 2.00 -0.66
C LEU A 92 -6.93 1.17 -1.94
N ARG A 93 -6.01 1.52 -2.85
CA ARG A 93 -5.97 0.99 -4.22
C ARG A 93 -4.77 0.06 -4.47
N LEU A 94 -3.96 -0.16 -3.44
CA LEU A 94 -2.73 -0.95 -3.55
C LEU A 94 -2.98 -2.45 -3.51
N MET A 95 -3.93 -2.91 -2.72
CA MET A 95 -4.12 -4.31 -2.36
C MET A 95 -4.38 -5.20 -3.58
N ASP A 96 -3.77 -6.38 -3.56
CA ASP A 96 -3.92 -7.43 -4.56
C ASP A 96 -5.08 -8.38 -4.20
N GLY A 97 -5.71 -8.97 -5.21
CA GLY A 97 -6.72 -10.02 -5.02
C GLY A 97 -6.18 -11.31 -4.40
N ALA A 98 -4.85 -11.54 -4.44
CA ALA A 98 -4.19 -12.65 -3.78
C ALA A 98 -3.91 -12.42 -2.28
N ALA A 99 -4.18 -11.21 -1.75
CA ALA A 99 -3.96 -10.90 -0.36
C ALA A 99 -4.87 -11.71 0.55
N ASN A 100 -4.31 -12.23 1.66
CA ASN A 100 -5.12 -12.83 2.71
C ASN A 100 -6.03 -11.76 3.33
N PRO A 101 -7.38 -11.92 3.31
CA PRO A 101 -8.31 -10.88 3.73
C PRO A 101 -8.16 -10.50 5.22
N TYR A 102 -7.77 -11.43 6.08
CA TYR A 102 -7.54 -11.14 7.50
C TYR A 102 -6.29 -10.30 7.71
N LEU A 103 -5.18 -10.67 7.06
CA LEU A 103 -3.92 -9.93 7.14
C LEU A 103 -4.01 -8.57 6.44
N LEU A 104 -4.79 -8.48 5.36
CA LEU A 104 -5.06 -7.23 4.68
C LEU A 104 -5.70 -6.22 5.63
N GLN A 105 -6.80 -6.62 6.29
CA GLN A 105 -7.52 -5.76 7.22
C GLN A 105 -6.69 -5.43 8.47
N ALA A 106 -6.01 -6.43 9.03
CA ALA A 106 -5.12 -6.23 10.17
C ALA A 106 -4.00 -5.24 9.85
N GLY A 107 -3.40 -5.32 8.65
CA GLY A 107 -2.38 -4.37 8.20
C GLY A 107 -2.90 -2.93 8.08
N ILE A 108 -4.13 -2.76 7.58
CA ILE A 108 -4.79 -1.46 7.52
C ILE A 108 -4.98 -0.88 8.91
N LEU A 109 -5.46 -1.71 9.86
CA LEU A 109 -5.68 -1.27 11.24
C LEU A 109 -4.37 -0.94 11.95
N VAL A 110 -3.36 -1.79 11.86
CA VAL A 110 -2.04 -1.57 12.47
C VAL A 110 -1.44 -0.24 11.98
N ALA A 111 -1.41 -0.03 10.67
CA ALA A 111 -0.84 1.18 10.10
C ALA A 111 -1.68 2.44 10.41
N GLY A 112 -3.00 2.34 10.28
CA GLY A 112 -3.90 3.46 10.52
C GLY A 112 -3.93 3.89 11.99
N LEU A 113 -3.93 2.95 12.92
CA LEU A 113 -3.89 3.23 14.37
C LEU A 113 -2.54 3.80 14.79
N ASP A 114 -1.43 3.31 14.23
CA ASP A 114 -0.11 3.94 14.42
C ASP A 114 -0.11 5.40 13.95
N GLY A 115 -0.73 5.66 12.80
CA GLY A 115 -0.88 7.03 12.28
C GLY A 115 -1.66 7.94 13.22
N ILE A 116 -2.77 7.47 13.77
CA ILE A 116 -3.59 8.22 14.75
C ILE A 116 -2.81 8.44 16.05
N ALA A 117 -2.21 7.38 16.61
CA ALA A 117 -1.50 7.43 17.89
C ALA A 117 -0.32 8.41 17.85
N ASN A 118 0.42 8.43 16.74
CA ASN A 118 1.58 9.29 16.53
C ASN A 118 1.25 10.62 15.85
N LYS A 119 -0.04 10.92 15.59
CA LYS A 119 -0.49 12.13 14.90
C LYS A 119 0.30 12.40 13.62
N ARG A 120 0.55 11.34 12.82
CA ARG A 120 1.34 11.44 11.59
C ARG A 120 0.70 12.40 10.61
N ASP A 121 1.53 13.07 9.80
CA ASP A 121 1.10 13.96 8.72
C ASP A 121 1.24 13.21 7.38
N PRO A 122 0.20 13.15 6.54
CA PRO A 122 0.28 12.53 5.22
C PRO A 122 1.06 13.35 4.20
N GLY A 123 1.46 14.57 4.53
CA GLY A 123 2.09 15.51 3.61
C GLY A 123 1.09 16.14 2.63
N LYS A 124 1.60 16.65 1.52
CA LYS A 124 0.78 17.33 0.51
C LYS A 124 -0.04 16.33 -0.31
N ARG A 125 -1.31 16.68 -0.51
CA ARG A 125 -2.19 16.01 -1.47
C ARG A 125 -1.65 16.11 -2.89
N ILE A 126 -1.80 15.04 -3.66
CA ILE A 126 -1.39 15.00 -5.06
C ILE A 126 -2.63 14.81 -5.94
N ASP A 127 -2.91 15.82 -6.76
CA ASP A 127 -4.03 15.81 -7.70
C ASP A 127 -3.58 15.64 -9.16
N LEU A 128 -2.27 15.56 -9.40
CA LEU A 128 -1.69 15.26 -10.71
C LEU A 128 -1.90 13.79 -11.08
N ASN A 129 -1.96 13.49 -12.36
CA ASN A 129 -1.91 12.10 -12.85
C ASN A 129 -0.49 11.55 -12.65
N LEU A 130 -0.30 10.72 -11.62
CA LEU A 130 1.01 10.18 -11.26
C LEU A 130 1.62 9.26 -12.33
N TYR A 131 0.82 8.68 -13.21
CA TYR A 131 1.34 7.87 -14.32
C TYR A 131 2.02 8.73 -15.38
N ALA A 132 1.44 9.87 -15.69
CA ALA A 132 1.98 10.79 -16.70
C ALA A 132 2.97 11.80 -16.10
N GLU A 133 2.70 12.30 -14.91
CA GLU A 133 3.36 13.46 -14.32
C GLU A 133 4.10 13.20 -13.00
N GLY A 134 4.16 11.92 -12.56
CA GLY A 134 4.81 11.56 -11.29
C GLY A 134 6.28 11.97 -11.21
N HIS A 135 6.98 12.08 -12.34
CA HIS A 135 8.37 12.55 -12.42
C HIS A 135 8.54 14.02 -11.99
N LYS A 136 7.47 14.80 -12.04
CA LYS A 136 7.46 16.22 -11.60
C LYS A 136 7.36 16.37 -10.08
N VAL A 137 6.99 15.32 -9.36
CA VAL A 137 6.80 15.35 -7.90
C VAL A 137 8.11 15.00 -7.22
N LYS A 138 8.79 15.99 -6.65
CA LYS A 138 10.04 15.79 -5.91
C LYS A 138 9.79 14.96 -4.63
N GLY A 139 10.67 14.00 -4.38
CA GLY A 139 10.61 13.18 -3.16
C GLY A 139 9.45 12.17 -3.12
N LEU A 140 8.78 11.93 -4.25
CA LEU A 140 7.71 10.93 -4.33
C LEU A 140 8.27 9.53 -4.04
N ARG A 141 7.84 8.95 -2.90
CA ARG A 141 8.23 7.59 -2.51
C ARG A 141 7.60 6.57 -3.46
N LYS A 142 8.40 5.56 -3.84
CA LYS A 142 7.96 4.45 -4.68
C LYS A 142 7.67 3.22 -3.83
N LEU A 143 6.77 2.39 -4.32
CA LEU A 143 6.53 1.05 -3.79
C LEU A 143 7.67 0.11 -4.18
N PRO A 144 7.90 -0.99 -3.44
CA PRO A 144 8.88 -2.01 -3.82
C PRO A 144 8.63 -2.55 -5.24
N LEU A 145 9.70 -2.85 -5.95
CA LEU A 145 9.63 -3.35 -7.33
C LEU A 145 9.45 -4.87 -7.41
N ASN A 146 9.73 -5.58 -6.32
CA ASN A 146 9.65 -7.04 -6.26
C ASN A 146 9.31 -7.51 -4.84
N LEU A 147 8.99 -8.79 -4.72
CA LEU A 147 8.61 -9.40 -3.44
C LEU A 147 9.76 -9.38 -2.42
N LEU A 148 11.00 -9.60 -2.85
CA LEU A 148 12.16 -9.63 -1.94
C LEU A 148 12.38 -8.28 -1.25
N ASP A 149 12.29 -7.18 -2.01
CA ASP A 149 12.44 -5.85 -1.44
C ASP A 149 11.32 -5.55 -0.43
N ALA A 150 10.09 -5.96 -0.73
CA ALA A 150 8.97 -5.82 0.19
C ALA A 150 9.18 -6.65 1.48
N ILE A 151 9.68 -7.88 1.38
CA ILE A 151 10.00 -8.75 2.54
C ILE A 151 11.04 -8.07 3.44
N ARG A 152 12.10 -7.54 2.85
CA ARG A 152 13.17 -6.83 3.59
C ARG A 152 12.64 -5.60 4.35
N LEU A 153 11.68 -4.89 3.77
CA LEU A 153 11.03 -3.74 4.41
C LEU A 153 10.09 -4.19 5.54
N THR A 154 9.34 -5.27 5.32
CA THR A 154 8.49 -5.89 6.36
C THR A 154 9.33 -6.30 7.57
N GLU A 155 10.45 -6.95 7.34
CA GLU A 155 11.36 -7.43 8.39
C GLU A 155 11.88 -6.28 9.26
N LYS A 156 12.18 -5.13 8.69
CA LYS A 156 12.72 -3.94 9.38
C LYS A 156 11.66 -3.07 10.04
N SER A 157 10.38 -3.29 9.74
CA SER A 157 9.31 -2.41 10.19
C SER A 157 9.00 -2.58 11.67
N LYS A 158 9.30 -1.54 12.46
CA LYS A 158 8.91 -1.49 13.87
C LYS A 158 7.39 -1.45 14.03
N VAL A 159 6.68 -0.70 13.19
CA VAL A 159 5.21 -0.60 13.24
C VAL A 159 4.56 -1.96 13.10
N LEU A 160 5.05 -2.79 12.17
CA LEU A 160 4.50 -4.13 11.96
C LEU A 160 4.84 -5.09 13.10
N ARG A 161 6.05 -4.99 13.67
CA ARG A 161 6.43 -5.79 14.85
C ARG A 161 5.60 -5.43 16.08
N ASP A 162 5.38 -4.15 16.31
CA ASP A 162 4.55 -3.67 17.43
C ASP A 162 3.07 -4.09 17.26
N GLY A 163 2.54 -4.05 16.03
CA GLY A 163 1.13 -4.32 15.75
C GLY A 163 0.78 -5.80 15.59
N PHE A 164 1.60 -6.58 14.90
CA PHE A 164 1.38 -8.01 14.67
C PHE A 164 2.09 -8.91 15.68
N GLY A 165 3.08 -8.39 16.38
CA GLY A 165 4.01 -9.15 17.22
C GLY A 165 5.23 -9.66 16.45
N ASP A 166 6.39 -9.65 17.14
CA ASP A 166 7.69 -10.01 16.56
C ASP A 166 7.72 -11.45 16.04
N SER A 167 7.10 -12.38 16.77
CA SER A 167 7.02 -13.80 16.37
C SER A 167 6.27 -13.99 15.07
N PHE A 168 5.12 -13.30 14.89
CA PHE A 168 4.36 -13.37 13.65
C PHE A 168 5.20 -12.81 12.48
N VAL A 169 5.80 -11.62 12.63
CA VAL A 169 6.59 -11.00 11.57
C VAL A 169 7.75 -11.90 11.14
N LYS A 170 8.49 -12.48 12.11
CA LYS A 170 9.57 -13.43 11.82
C LYS A 170 9.09 -14.65 11.03
N SER A 171 8.00 -15.26 11.45
CA SER A 171 7.42 -16.44 10.78
C SER A 171 6.92 -16.12 9.39
N TYR A 172 6.25 -14.98 9.22
CA TYR A 172 5.76 -14.50 7.95
C TYR A 172 6.90 -14.22 6.96
N VAL A 173 7.93 -13.50 7.41
CA VAL A 173 9.13 -13.20 6.62
C VAL A 173 9.84 -14.48 6.18
N LYS A 174 10.01 -15.46 7.08
CA LYS A 174 10.60 -16.76 6.75
C LYS A 174 9.81 -17.49 5.65
N LEU A 175 8.48 -17.53 5.77
CA LEU A 175 7.61 -18.13 4.75
C LEU A 175 7.76 -17.42 3.40
N LYS A 176 7.79 -16.09 3.40
CA LYS A 176 7.90 -15.31 2.17
C LYS A 176 9.28 -15.41 1.52
N HIS A 177 10.34 -15.52 2.31
CA HIS A 177 11.69 -15.83 1.77
C HIS A 177 11.70 -17.18 1.06
N SER A 178 11.14 -18.24 1.66
CA SER A 178 11.05 -19.54 0.98
C SER A 178 10.34 -19.45 -0.37
N GLN A 179 9.23 -18.70 -0.45
CA GLN A 179 8.52 -18.50 -1.70
C GLN A 179 9.32 -17.70 -2.73
N TRP A 180 10.12 -16.73 -2.27
CA TRP A 180 11.02 -15.99 -3.15
C TRP A 180 12.15 -16.87 -3.67
N ASP A 181 12.77 -17.68 -2.80
CA ASP A 181 13.89 -18.56 -3.15
C ASP A 181 13.45 -19.61 -4.18
N ASP A 182 12.26 -20.20 -4.01
CA ASP A 182 11.66 -21.13 -4.97
C ASP A 182 11.47 -20.46 -6.34
N TYR A 183 10.96 -19.22 -6.35
CA TYR A 183 10.82 -18.44 -7.59
C TYR A 183 12.16 -18.10 -8.22
N ALA A 184 13.12 -17.62 -7.43
CA ALA A 184 14.45 -17.21 -7.91
C ALA A 184 15.29 -18.39 -8.43
N GLY A 185 15.04 -19.60 -7.90
CA GLY A 185 15.67 -20.83 -8.39
C GLY A 185 15.04 -21.41 -9.65
N SER A 186 13.90 -20.86 -10.13
CA SER A 186 13.22 -21.36 -11.31
C SER A 186 13.53 -20.51 -12.55
N LEU A 187 13.89 -21.16 -13.66
CA LEU A 187 14.07 -20.48 -14.96
C LEU A 187 12.74 -20.21 -15.61
N SER A 188 12.42 -18.94 -15.84
CA SER A 188 11.28 -18.53 -16.64
C SER A 188 11.51 -18.77 -18.14
N GLN A 189 10.43 -18.81 -18.93
CA GLN A 189 10.54 -18.91 -20.38
C GLN A 189 11.31 -17.71 -20.96
N TRP A 190 11.09 -16.51 -20.43
CA TRP A 190 11.81 -15.32 -20.86
C TRP A 190 13.33 -15.45 -20.67
N GLU A 191 13.77 -15.98 -19.53
CA GLU A 191 15.20 -16.22 -19.26
C GLU A 191 15.79 -17.25 -20.21
N ARG A 192 15.02 -18.34 -20.48
CA ARG A 192 15.44 -19.35 -21.47
C ARG A 192 15.61 -18.77 -22.86
N ASP A 193 14.71 -17.87 -23.26
CA ASP A 193 14.71 -17.30 -24.61
C ASP A 193 15.74 -16.17 -24.79
N ASN A 194 16.22 -15.56 -23.70
CA ASN A 194 17.04 -14.34 -23.79
C ASN A 194 18.40 -14.41 -23.10
N THR A 195 18.70 -15.45 -22.32
CA THR A 195 19.91 -15.45 -21.48
C THR A 195 20.72 -16.73 -21.50
N LEU A 196 20.26 -17.82 -22.15
CA LEU A 196 20.99 -19.10 -22.17
C LEU A 196 22.14 -19.15 -23.18
N ASP A 197 22.14 -18.23 -24.16
CA ASP A 197 23.17 -18.18 -25.22
C ASP A 197 24.29 -17.16 -24.91
N CYS A 198 24.45 -16.79 -23.63
CA CYS A 198 25.51 -15.85 -23.19
C CYS A 198 26.77 -16.57 -22.81
#